data_0f8523ece6d123e8e651dba331cc4783
#
_entry.id   0f8523ece6d123e8e651dba331cc4783
#
_cell.length_a   1.000
_cell.length_b   1.000
_cell.length_c   1.000
_cell.angle_alpha   90.00
_cell.angle_beta   90.00
_cell.angle_gamma   90.00
#
_symmetry.space_group_name_H-M   'P 1'
#
loop_
_entity.id
_entity.type
_entity.pdbx_description
1 polymer ?
#
loop_
_entity_poly.entity_id
_entity_poly.type
_entity_poly.pdbx_seq_one_letter_code
_entity_poly.pdbx_strand_id
1 'polypeptide(L)'
;ASTLAVIRQDINGRKPAPKTVAVLADPVFSANDERVKTSVGANGRSPLQPATPNEVDILALTRAAREIGATFQRLPYTRKEAEGILKLVPAAEEMPAFDFTANRATATNPQLSQYRIVHFATHGILNSVHPELSGVVLSLVDEKGTPQNGFLRLNDIFNLNLPAELVVLSACETGLGQDVKGEGLVGLTRGFMYAGAPRVLVSLWSVDDAGTSELMSRFYKKMLQENLKPAAALRAAQIEMLQDTRWTEPYYWAAFTLQGEWR
;
A
#
# COMPACT_ATOMS: atom_id res chain seq x y z
N ALA A 1 -0.70 -7.44 25.74
CA ALA A 1 0.52 -7.05 26.48
C ALA A 1 1.74 -7.91 26.07
N SER A 2 1.57 -9.23 25.94
CA SER A 2 2.65 -10.14 25.56
C SER A 2 3.21 -9.90 24.14
N THR A 3 2.34 -9.68 23.15
CA THR A 3 2.73 -9.46 21.75
C THR A 3 3.60 -8.21 21.57
N LEU A 4 3.26 -7.09 22.23
CA LEU A 4 4.09 -5.88 22.18
C LEU A 4 5.46 -6.07 22.85
N ALA A 5 5.53 -6.88 23.91
CA ALA A 5 6.81 -7.19 24.55
C ALA A 5 7.73 -7.99 23.62
N VAL A 6 7.19 -8.97 22.89
CA VAL A 6 7.93 -9.73 21.87
C VAL A 6 8.40 -8.81 20.73
N ILE A 7 7.50 -8.00 20.16
CA ILE A 7 7.87 -7.03 19.10
C ILE A 7 9.01 -6.12 19.59
N ARG A 8 8.92 -5.60 20.82
CA ARG A 8 9.98 -4.75 21.39
C ARG A 8 11.30 -5.47 21.55
N GLN A 9 11.26 -6.72 21.97
CA GLN A 9 12.45 -7.55 22.08
C GLN A 9 13.11 -7.78 20.72
N ASP A 10 12.29 -8.06 19.69
CA ASP A 10 12.77 -8.30 18.32
C ASP A 10 13.37 -7.04 17.67
N ILE A 11 12.83 -5.85 18.01
CA ILE A 11 13.34 -4.58 17.50
C ILE A 11 14.58 -4.12 18.26
N ASN A 12 14.69 -4.52 19.54
CA ASN A 12 15.77 -4.07 20.41
C ASN A 12 17.12 -4.60 19.90
N GLY A 13 18.00 -3.68 19.51
CA GLY A 13 19.29 -4.01 18.90
C GLY A 13 19.26 -4.14 17.37
N ARG A 14 18.09 -4.04 16.72
CA ARG A 14 18.01 -3.99 15.25
C ARG A 14 18.63 -2.68 14.77
N LYS A 15 19.61 -2.76 13.87
CA LYS A 15 20.16 -1.58 13.20
C LYS A 15 19.10 -1.01 12.25
N PRO A 16 18.86 0.31 12.26
CA PRO A 16 18.00 0.95 11.28
C PRO A 16 18.47 0.64 9.85
N ALA A 17 17.51 0.48 8.93
CA ALA A 17 17.83 0.34 7.52
C ALA A 17 18.55 1.62 7.03
N PRO A 18 19.50 1.50 6.06
CA PRO A 18 20.36 2.61 5.66
C PRO A 18 19.66 3.71 4.85
N LYS A 19 18.48 3.40 4.26
CA LYS A 19 17.71 4.31 3.42
C LYS A 19 16.38 4.66 4.07
N THR A 20 15.81 5.80 3.69
CA THR A 20 14.65 6.37 4.37
C THR A 20 13.33 5.77 3.86
N VAL A 21 13.00 5.90 2.59
CA VAL A 21 11.66 5.50 2.11
C VAL A 21 11.66 4.85 0.73
N ALA A 22 10.92 3.75 0.60
CA ALA A 22 10.48 3.21 -0.67
C ALA A 22 8.99 3.50 -0.84
N VAL A 23 8.60 4.06 -1.99
CA VAL A 23 7.21 4.42 -2.30
C VAL A 23 6.77 3.72 -3.57
N LEU A 24 5.69 2.94 -3.50
CA LEU A 24 5.03 2.33 -4.64
C LEU A 24 3.66 3.01 -4.80
N ALA A 25 3.47 3.79 -5.87
CA ALA A 25 2.30 4.65 -6.04
C ALA A 25 1.82 4.75 -7.49
N ASP A 26 0.55 5.13 -7.66
CA ASP A 26 -0.10 5.38 -8.96
C ASP A 26 0.12 4.25 -9.98
N PRO A 27 -0.11 2.98 -9.61
CA PRO A 27 0.04 1.86 -10.54
C PRO A 27 -0.98 1.89 -11.68
N VAL A 28 -0.73 1.11 -12.74
CA VAL A 28 -1.59 1.06 -13.93
C VAL A 28 -2.48 -0.18 -13.87
N PHE A 29 -3.80 0.01 -13.79
CA PHE A 29 -4.76 -1.08 -13.60
C PHE A 29 -5.44 -1.58 -14.88
N SER A 30 -5.37 -0.82 -15.98
CA SER A 30 -6.10 -1.13 -17.20
C SER A 30 -5.25 -0.91 -18.46
N ALA A 31 -5.46 -1.77 -19.46
CA ALA A 31 -4.87 -1.58 -20.79
C ALA A 31 -5.40 -0.33 -21.53
N ASN A 32 -6.51 0.24 -21.06
CA ASN A 32 -7.07 1.48 -21.61
C ASN A 32 -6.52 2.74 -20.91
N ASP A 33 -5.59 2.61 -19.98
CA ASP A 33 -4.95 3.75 -19.33
C ASP A 33 -4.11 4.55 -20.34
N GLU A 34 -4.14 5.87 -20.26
CA GLU A 34 -3.42 6.79 -21.16
C GLU A 34 -1.89 6.58 -21.18
N ARG A 35 -1.35 5.99 -20.12
CA ARG A 35 0.08 5.67 -19.99
C ARG A 35 0.52 4.44 -20.80
N VAL A 36 -0.44 3.61 -21.22
CA VAL A 36 -0.16 2.41 -22.02
C VAL A 36 0.20 2.82 -23.45
N LYS A 37 1.37 2.42 -23.92
CA LYS A 37 1.80 2.64 -25.30
C LYS A 37 1.07 1.65 -26.19
N THR A 38 -0.04 2.04 -26.78
CA THR A 38 -0.76 1.23 -27.77
C THR A 38 0.13 1.03 -29.00
N SER A 39 0.73 -0.15 -29.14
CA SER A 39 1.20 -0.61 -30.44
C SER A 39 -0.04 -0.90 -31.27
N VAL A 40 -0.32 -0.08 -32.26
CA VAL A 40 -1.37 -0.33 -33.26
C VAL A 40 -1.03 -1.63 -33.96
N GLY A 41 -1.79 -2.69 -33.69
CA GLY A 41 -1.76 -3.92 -34.45
C GLY A 41 -1.46 -5.17 -33.65
N ALA A 42 -2.52 -5.87 -33.23
CA ALA A 42 -2.68 -7.33 -33.40
C ALA A 42 -4.00 -7.82 -32.83
N ASN A 43 -4.99 -7.96 -33.67
CA ASN A 43 -6.07 -8.93 -33.51
C ASN A 43 -5.45 -10.33 -33.58
N GLY A 44 -5.48 -11.06 -32.46
CA GLY A 44 -4.96 -12.43 -32.42
C GLY A 44 -5.41 -13.11 -31.14
N ARG A 45 -6.66 -13.59 -31.08
CA ARG A 45 -7.05 -14.62 -30.12
C ARG A 45 -6.33 -15.90 -30.50
N SER A 46 -5.38 -16.32 -29.70
CA SER A 46 -4.76 -17.66 -29.79
C SER A 46 -5.58 -18.67 -28.98
N PRO A 47 -5.64 -19.94 -29.41
CA PRO A 47 -6.43 -20.98 -28.74
C PRO A 47 -5.87 -21.35 -27.37
N LEU A 48 -6.76 -21.80 -26.49
CA LEU A 48 -6.57 -22.32 -25.14
C LEU A 48 -5.26 -23.09 -24.94
N GLN A 49 -4.28 -22.45 -24.34
CA GLN A 49 -3.16 -23.10 -23.69
C GLN A 49 -3.48 -23.29 -22.19
N PRO A 50 -2.92 -24.30 -21.50
CA PRO A 50 -3.09 -24.45 -20.06
C PRO A 50 -2.62 -23.20 -19.33
N ALA A 51 -3.43 -22.75 -18.37
CA ALA A 51 -3.22 -21.53 -17.60
C ALA A 51 -1.79 -21.50 -17.02
N THR A 52 -1.06 -20.45 -17.35
CA THR A 52 0.26 -20.19 -16.75
C THR A 52 0.09 -19.78 -15.27
N PRO A 53 1.11 -19.88 -14.42
CA PRO A 53 1.05 -19.39 -13.04
C PRO A 53 0.55 -17.95 -12.93
N ASN A 54 0.86 -17.08 -13.89
CA ASN A 54 0.36 -15.71 -13.97
C ASN A 54 -1.17 -15.64 -14.20
N GLU A 55 -1.75 -16.53 -14.97
CA GLU A 55 -3.20 -16.56 -15.23
C GLU A 55 -3.99 -16.99 -13.99
N VAL A 56 -3.45 -17.91 -13.18
CA VAL A 56 -4.06 -18.33 -11.91
C VAL A 56 -4.15 -17.13 -10.94
N ASP A 57 -3.12 -16.29 -10.89
CA ASP A 57 -3.08 -15.13 -10.00
C ASP A 57 -4.00 -13.99 -10.50
N ILE A 58 -4.09 -13.79 -11.81
CA ILE A 58 -5.05 -12.85 -12.43
C ILE A 58 -6.49 -13.30 -12.15
N LEU A 59 -6.76 -14.60 -12.22
CA LEU A 59 -8.06 -15.16 -11.87
C LEU A 59 -8.38 -14.97 -10.39
N ALA A 60 -7.40 -15.13 -9.49
CA ALA A 60 -7.57 -14.90 -8.05
C ALA A 60 -7.92 -13.43 -7.76
N LEU A 61 -7.22 -12.47 -8.39
CA LEU A 61 -7.54 -11.04 -8.28
C LEU A 61 -8.95 -10.74 -8.82
N THR A 62 -9.26 -11.25 -10.01
CA THR A 62 -10.59 -11.05 -10.63
C THR A 62 -11.70 -11.61 -9.75
N ARG A 63 -11.48 -12.77 -9.12
CA ARG A 63 -12.40 -13.35 -8.17
C ARG A 63 -12.53 -12.48 -6.91
N ALA A 64 -11.42 -12.08 -6.30
CA ALA A 64 -11.40 -11.22 -5.12
C ALA A 64 -12.13 -9.90 -5.38
N ALA A 65 -11.84 -9.23 -6.49
CA ALA A 65 -12.49 -7.99 -6.90
C ALA A 65 -14.01 -8.18 -7.13
N ARG A 66 -14.40 -9.27 -7.80
CA ARG A 66 -15.82 -9.57 -8.05
C ARG A 66 -16.59 -9.85 -6.77
N GLU A 67 -16.02 -10.59 -5.82
CA GLU A 67 -16.65 -10.91 -4.54
C GLU A 67 -16.96 -9.66 -3.71
N ILE A 68 -16.10 -8.64 -3.79
CA ILE A 68 -16.27 -7.38 -3.06
C ILE A 68 -16.87 -6.26 -3.91
N GLY A 69 -17.18 -6.52 -5.20
CA GLY A 69 -17.71 -5.50 -6.12
C GLY A 69 -16.72 -4.38 -6.46
N ALA A 70 -15.42 -4.61 -6.30
CA ALA A 70 -14.39 -3.59 -6.53
C ALA A 70 -14.07 -3.41 -8.00
N THR A 71 -13.89 -2.17 -8.40
CA THR A 71 -13.31 -1.75 -9.68
C THR A 71 -12.10 -0.89 -9.40
N PHE A 72 -10.95 -1.22 -10.02
CA PHE A 72 -9.72 -0.47 -9.78
C PHE A 72 -9.64 0.71 -10.75
N GLN A 73 -9.98 1.88 -10.24
CA GLN A 73 -9.80 3.15 -10.96
C GLN A 73 -8.46 3.77 -10.56
N ARG A 74 -7.88 4.56 -11.45
CA ARG A 74 -6.70 5.36 -11.13
C ARG A 74 -6.98 6.29 -9.96
N LEU A 75 -6.04 6.37 -9.01
CA LEU A 75 -6.04 7.29 -7.86
C LEU A 75 -4.97 8.37 -8.11
N PRO A 76 -5.30 9.48 -8.80
CA PRO A 76 -4.27 10.43 -9.25
C PRO A 76 -3.56 11.17 -8.10
N TYR A 77 -4.20 11.29 -6.94
CA TYR A 77 -3.58 11.93 -5.79
C TYR A 77 -2.52 11.07 -5.11
N THR A 78 -2.50 9.75 -5.35
CA THR A 78 -1.41 8.88 -4.85
C THR A 78 -0.06 9.24 -5.49
N ARG A 79 -0.05 9.72 -6.73
CA ARG A 79 1.14 10.31 -7.37
C ARG A 79 1.60 11.56 -6.63
N LYS A 80 0.69 12.49 -6.39
CA LYS A 80 0.97 13.74 -5.68
C LYS A 80 1.47 13.48 -4.25
N GLU A 81 0.85 12.54 -3.57
CA GLU A 81 1.25 12.07 -2.24
C GLU A 81 2.70 11.58 -2.24
N ALA A 82 3.01 10.65 -3.13
CA ALA A 82 4.34 10.06 -3.26
C ALA A 82 5.40 11.10 -3.58
N GLU A 83 5.16 11.98 -4.56
CA GLU A 83 6.07 13.08 -4.91
C GLU A 83 6.27 14.06 -3.74
N GLY A 84 5.22 14.30 -2.95
CA GLY A 84 5.30 15.10 -1.73
C GLY A 84 6.19 14.46 -0.67
N ILE A 85 6.09 13.14 -0.46
CA ILE A 85 6.92 12.38 0.47
C ILE A 85 8.39 12.38 0.02
N LEU A 86 8.64 12.10 -1.26
CA LEU A 86 10.00 12.00 -1.81
C LEU A 86 10.75 13.34 -1.71
N LYS A 87 10.08 14.48 -1.84
CA LYS A 87 10.69 15.81 -1.65
C LYS A 87 11.23 16.06 -0.23
N LEU A 88 10.80 15.25 0.76
CA LEU A 88 11.28 15.36 2.14
C LEU A 88 12.53 14.51 2.41
N VAL A 89 12.99 13.74 1.41
CA VAL A 89 14.05 12.73 1.56
C VAL A 89 15.16 13.00 0.55
N PRO A 90 16.44 12.83 0.92
CA PRO A 90 17.53 12.90 -0.05
C PRO A 90 17.38 11.82 -1.14
N ALA A 91 17.66 12.17 -2.40
CA ALA A 91 17.52 11.26 -3.54
C ALA A 91 18.31 9.93 -3.41
N ALA A 92 19.39 9.92 -2.64
CA ALA A 92 20.17 8.72 -2.37
C ALA A 92 19.48 7.74 -1.38
N GLU A 93 18.47 8.21 -0.65
CA GLU A 93 17.77 7.49 0.41
C GLU A 93 16.33 7.13 0.03
N GLU A 94 15.91 7.41 -1.20
CA GLU A 94 14.58 7.12 -1.69
C GLU A 94 14.56 6.02 -2.76
N MET A 95 13.40 5.38 -2.92
CA MET A 95 13.07 4.50 -4.04
C MET A 95 11.67 4.85 -4.55
N PRO A 96 11.56 5.63 -5.61
CA PRO A 96 10.30 5.85 -6.29
C PRO A 96 9.96 4.66 -7.19
N ALA A 97 8.76 4.13 -7.06
CA ALA A 97 8.20 3.16 -7.99
C ALA A 97 6.80 3.64 -8.40
N PHE A 98 6.67 4.05 -9.65
CA PHE A 98 5.46 4.62 -10.22
C PHE A 98 5.00 3.86 -11.45
N ASP A 99 3.76 4.08 -11.83
CA ASP A 99 3.21 3.53 -13.06
C ASP A 99 3.47 2.02 -13.15
N PHE A 100 4.04 1.53 -14.23
CA PHE A 100 4.36 0.13 -14.46
C PHE A 100 5.44 -0.42 -13.52
N THR A 101 6.26 0.44 -12.88
CA THR A 101 7.26 0.02 -11.90
C THR A 101 6.67 -0.17 -10.50
N ALA A 102 5.49 0.39 -10.22
CA ALA A 102 4.69 0.07 -9.03
C ALA A 102 4.04 -1.30 -9.22
N ASN A 103 4.84 -2.36 -9.30
CA ASN A 103 4.42 -3.71 -9.64
C ASN A 103 4.83 -4.73 -8.56
N ARG A 104 4.34 -5.96 -8.69
CA ARG A 104 4.61 -7.03 -7.73
C ARG A 104 6.10 -7.38 -7.63
N ALA A 105 6.84 -7.34 -8.74
CA ALA A 105 8.28 -7.62 -8.72
C ALA A 105 9.05 -6.60 -7.87
N THR A 106 8.68 -5.32 -7.95
CA THR A 106 9.22 -4.27 -7.08
C THR A 106 8.81 -4.47 -5.62
N ALA A 107 7.54 -4.81 -5.35
CA ALA A 107 7.02 -5.02 -4.00
C ALA A 107 7.60 -6.26 -3.30
N THR A 108 8.09 -7.23 -4.06
CA THR A 108 8.75 -8.45 -3.53
C THR A 108 10.28 -8.39 -3.64
N ASN A 109 10.85 -7.27 -4.09
CA ASN A 109 12.30 -7.13 -4.25
C ASN A 109 12.98 -7.10 -2.87
N PRO A 110 14.01 -7.95 -2.63
CA PRO A 110 14.77 -7.95 -1.37
C PRO A 110 15.40 -6.60 -1.02
N GLN A 111 15.61 -5.71 -2.00
CA GLN A 111 16.13 -4.36 -1.77
C GLN A 111 15.21 -3.50 -0.88
N LEU A 112 13.91 -3.83 -0.78
CA LEU A 112 13.00 -3.15 0.15
C LEU A 112 13.44 -3.24 1.61
N SER A 113 14.19 -4.28 1.97
CA SER A 113 14.79 -4.43 3.30
C SER A 113 15.79 -3.32 3.68
N GLN A 114 16.25 -2.54 2.70
CA GLN A 114 17.17 -1.43 2.92
C GLN A 114 16.46 -0.12 3.30
N TYR A 115 15.11 -0.11 3.34
CA TYR A 115 14.33 1.09 3.60
C TYR A 115 13.67 1.03 4.98
N ARG A 116 13.76 2.14 5.73
CA ARG A 116 13.12 2.30 7.03
C ARG A 116 11.60 2.33 6.91
N ILE A 117 11.10 2.89 5.82
CA ILE A 117 9.68 3.03 5.55
C ILE A 117 9.36 2.45 4.16
N VAL A 118 8.30 1.62 4.10
CA VAL A 118 7.73 1.17 2.82
C VAL A 118 6.31 1.65 2.73
N HIS A 119 6.02 2.44 1.70
CA HIS A 119 4.75 3.11 1.50
C HIS A 119 4.07 2.61 0.23
N PHE A 120 2.87 2.06 0.38
CA PHE A 120 2.00 1.63 -0.70
C PHE A 120 0.84 2.62 -0.84
N ALA A 121 0.87 3.46 -1.87
CA ALA A 121 -0.21 4.37 -2.23
C ALA A 121 -0.98 3.79 -3.43
N THR A 122 -1.88 2.86 -3.13
CA THR A 122 -2.63 2.10 -4.13
C THR A 122 -3.81 1.38 -3.50
N HIS A 123 -4.70 0.76 -4.32
CA HIS A 123 -5.82 -0.03 -3.80
C HIS A 123 -5.37 -1.21 -2.94
N GLY A 124 -6.07 -1.42 -1.83
CA GLY A 124 -6.00 -2.63 -1.02
C GLY A 124 -7.33 -3.38 -1.05
N ILE A 125 -7.28 -4.68 -1.16
CA ILE A 125 -8.44 -5.55 -1.01
C ILE A 125 -8.45 -6.12 0.39
N LEU A 126 -9.55 -5.94 1.12
CA LEU A 126 -9.80 -6.58 2.40
C LEU A 126 -11.03 -7.48 2.27
N ASN A 127 -10.82 -8.78 2.27
CA ASN A 127 -11.88 -9.77 2.25
C ASN A 127 -11.99 -10.43 3.63
N SER A 128 -13.08 -10.17 4.35
CA SER A 128 -13.32 -10.74 5.70
C SER A 128 -13.84 -12.17 5.67
N VAL A 129 -14.42 -12.61 4.55
CA VAL A 129 -14.93 -13.96 4.36
C VAL A 129 -13.81 -14.90 3.91
N HIS A 130 -12.96 -14.40 3.03
CA HIS A 130 -11.81 -15.09 2.44
C HIS A 130 -10.54 -14.27 2.65
N PRO A 131 -9.96 -14.27 3.87
CA PRO A 131 -8.77 -13.43 4.18
C PRO A 131 -7.58 -13.70 3.26
N GLU A 132 -7.45 -14.90 2.71
CA GLU A 132 -6.43 -15.27 1.73
C GLU A 132 -6.54 -14.50 0.39
N LEU A 133 -7.70 -13.89 0.13
CA LEU A 133 -7.96 -13.01 -1.01
C LEU A 133 -7.71 -11.54 -0.68
N SER A 134 -7.25 -11.23 0.53
CA SER A 134 -6.79 -9.88 0.89
C SER A 134 -5.39 -9.63 0.34
N GLY A 135 -5.10 -8.36 0.03
CA GLY A 135 -3.79 -7.98 -0.50
C GLY A 135 -3.74 -6.56 -1.03
N VAL A 136 -2.63 -6.22 -1.64
CA VAL A 136 -2.36 -4.91 -2.26
C VAL A 136 -2.38 -5.06 -3.78
N VAL A 137 -3.08 -4.16 -4.47
CA VAL A 137 -3.21 -4.17 -5.93
C VAL A 137 -2.20 -3.22 -6.54
N LEU A 138 -1.26 -3.76 -7.30
CA LEU A 138 -0.22 -3.04 -8.02
C LEU A 138 -0.52 -3.07 -9.52
N SER A 139 0.40 -2.65 -10.39
CA SER A 139 0.16 -2.58 -11.83
C SER A 139 -0.26 -3.93 -12.40
N LEU A 140 -1.44 -3.95 -13.04
CA LEU A 140 -2.07 -5.12 -13.63
C LEU A 140 -1.74 -5.30 -15.10
N VAL A 141 -1.05 -4.34 -15.70
CA VAL A 141 -0.60 -4.36 -17.08
C VAL A 141 0.82 -3.80 -17.19
N ASP A 142 1.55 -4.22 -18.22
CA ASP A 142 2.82 -3.63 -18.59
C ASP A 142 2.65 -2.40 -19.51
N GLU A 143 3.75 -1.78 -19.94
CA GLU A 143 3.76 -0.61 -20.82
C GLU A 143 3.09 -0.84 -22.17
N LYS A 144 2.91 -2.10 -22.59
CA LYS A 144 2.25 -2.50 -23.83
C LYS A 144 0.78 -2.88 -23.63
N GLY A 145 0.28 -2.79 -22.37
CA GLY A 145 -1.06 -3.21 -22.01
C GLY A 145 -1.22 -4.73 -21.83
N THR A 146 -0.12 -5.49 -21.78
CA THR A 146 -0.15 -6.93 -21.54
C THR A 146 -0.50 -7.18 -20.06
N PRO A 147 -1.47 -8.06 -19.76
CA PRO A 147 -1.83 -8.39 -18.39
C PRO A 147 -0.64 -8.90 -17.55
N GLN A 148 -0.53 -8.41 -16.33
CA GLN A 148 0.50 -8.77 -15.36
C GLN A 148 -0.13 -9.22 -14.04
N ASN A 149 0.61 -10.09 -13.31
CA ASN A 149 0.25 -10.40 -11.93
C ASN A 149 0.66 -9.23 -11.02
N GLY A 150 -0.25 -8.28 -10.81
CA GLY A 150 -0.06 -7.14 -9.93
C GLY A 150 -0.66 -7.32 -8.53
N PHE A 151 -1.17 -8.50 -8.18
CA PHE A 151 -1.78 -8.73 -6.88
C PHE A 151 -0.76 -9.28 -5.88
N LEU A 152 -0.39 -8.46 -4.90
CA LEU A 152 0.42 -8.85 -3.75
C LEU A 152 -0.51 -9.39 -2.67
N ARG A 153 -0.73 -10.70 -2.66
CA ARG A 153 -1.66 -11.40 -1.75
C ARG A 153 -1.11 -11.49 -0.34
N LEU A 154 -1.98 -11.72 0.62
CA LEU A 154 -1.62 -11.93 2.01
C LEU A 154 -0.53 -13.00 2.19
N ASN A 155 -0.63 -14.12 1.46
CA ASN A 155 0.39 -15.17 1.50
C ASN A 155 1.76 -14.70 0.96
N ASP A 156 1.77 -13.84 -0.06
CA ASP A 156 3.01 -13.24 -0.58
C ASP A 156 3.64 -12.33 0.47
N ILE A 157 2.80 -11.53 1.16
CA ILE A 157 3.23 -10.62 2.22
C ILE A 157 3.85 -11.38 3.40
N PHE A 158 3.27 -12.51 3.81
CA PHE A 158 3.85 -13.35 4.86
C PHE A 158 5.25 -13.89 4.50
N ASN A 159 5.55 -14.03 3.22
CA ASN A 159 6.85 -14.53 2.74
C ASN A 159 7.87 -13.40 2.46
N LEU A 160 7.51 -12.14 2.69
CA LEU A 160 8.45 -11.03 2.56
C LEU A 160 9.46 -11.02 3.71
N ASN A 161 10.66 -10.58 3.42
CA ASN A 161 11.61 -10.13 4.45
C ASN A 161 11.65 -8.61 4.43
N LEU A 162 10.85 -7.99 5.27
CA LEU A 162 10.62 -6.54 5.28
C LEU A 162 10.86 -5.95 6.68
N PRO A 163 12.11 -5.84 7.12
CA PRO A 163 12.47 -5.31 8.43
C PRO A 163 12.35 -3.77 8.50
N ALA A 164 11.40 -3.19 7.77
CA ALA A 164 11.10 -1.78 7.78
C ALA A 164 10.58 -1.36 9.17
N GLU A 165 10.89 -0.13 9.59
CA GLU A 165 10.37 0.45 10.84
C GLU A 165 8.87 0.73 10.76
N LEU A 166 8.38 1.02 9.55
CA LEU A 166 6.98 1.36 9.29
C LEU A 166 6.58 0.90 7.88
N VAL A 167 5.44 0.23 7.78
CA VAL A 167 4.72 0.05 6.51
C VAL A 167 3.49 0.96 6.53
N VAL A 168 3.26 1.66 5.42
CA VAL A 168 2.08 2.54 5.23
C VAL A 168 1.26 2.01 4.07
N LEU A 169 -0.04 1.83 4.30
CA LEU A 169 -1.04 1.50 3.29
C LEU A 169 -2.00 2.68 3.21
N SER A 170 -1.76 3.62 2.30
CA SER A 170 -2.47 4.91 2.28
C SER A 170 -3.82 4.86 1.56
N ALA A 171 -4.07 3.86 0.73
CA ALA A 171 -5.37 3.64 0.13
C ALA A 171 -5.83 2.20 0.36
N CYS A 172 -6.82 2.01 1.23
CA CYS A 172 -7.49 0.74 1.41
C CYS A 172 -8.94 0.88 0.95
N GLU A 173 -9.30 0.29 -0.18
CA GLU A 173 -10.70 0.00 -0.49
C GLU A 173 -11.13 -1.20 0.34
N THR A 174 -11.81 -0.93 1.44
CA THR A 174 -12.64 -1.95 2.07
C THR A 174 -13.80 -2.22 1.12
N GLY A 175 -14.04 -3.49 0.76
CA GLY A 175 -15.08 -3.87 -0.17
C GLY A 175 -16.39 -3.14 0.06
N LEU A 176 -16.87 -2.46 -0.97
CA LEU A 176 -18.10 -1.67 -0.95
C LEU A 176 -19.27 -2.52 -0.45
N GLY A 177 -19.81 -2.20 0.73
CA GLY A 177 -21.17 -2.59 1.13
C GLY A 177 -21.30 -3.79 2.07
N GLN A 178 -20.26 -4.39 2.58
CA GLN A 178 -20.35 -5.35 3.68
C GLN A 178 -19.59 -4.84 4.90
N ASP A 179 -20.19 -4.96 6.09
CA ASP A 179 -19.55 -4.68 7.37
C ASP A 179 -18.20 -5.41 7.44
N VAL A 180 -17.11 -4.64 7.31
CA VAL A 180 -15.77 -5.18 7.50
C VAL A 180 -15.64 -5.54 8.97
N LYS A 181 -15.93 -6.77 9.31
CA LYS A 181 -15.68 -7.34 10.64
C LYS A 181 -14.17 -7.49 10.82
N GLY A 182 -13.41 -6.39 10.88
CA GLY A 182 -12.02 -6.26 11.32
C GLY A 182 -10.98 -7.31 10.91
N GLU A 183 -11.37 -8.53 10.54
CA GLU A 183 -10.46 -9.66 10.33
C GLU A 183 -9.58 -9.53 9.09
N GLY A 184 -10.09 -8.98 7.98
CA GLY A 184 -9.28 -8.76 6.77
C GLY A 184 -8.16 -7.74 7.00
N LEU A 185 -8.47 -6.63 7.69
CA LEU A 185 -7.49 -5.61 8.07
C LEU A 185 -6.45 -6.17 9.06
N VAL A 186 -6.92 -6.93 10.06
CA VAL A 186 -6.06 -7.60 11.04
C VAL A 186 -5.15 -8.61 10.33
N GLY A 187 -5.65 -9.34 9.33
CA GLY A 187 -4.85 -10.26 8.51
C GLY A 187 -3.73 -9.56 7.78
N LEU A 188 -4.05 -8.45 7.06
CA LEU A 188 -3.08 -7.71 6.26
C LEU A 188 -2.00 -7.05 7.15
N THR A 189 -2.40 -6.41 8.25
CA THR A 189 -1.45 -5.80 9.19
C THR A 189 -0.55 -6.83 9.86
N ARG A 190 -1.10 -7.98 10.25
CA ARG A 190 -0.32 -9.11 10.80
C ARG A 190 0.64 -9.67 9.76
N GLY A 191 0.26 -9.74 8.48
CA GLY A 191 1.13 -10.17 7.39
C GLY A 191 2.40 -9.31 7.33
N PHE A 192 2.27 -8.00 7.31
CA PHE A 192 3.42 -7.10 7.31
C PHE A 192 4.23 -7.13 8.61
N MET A 193 3.56 -7.30 9.75
CA MET A 193 4.26 -7.48 11.02
C MET A 193 5.07 -8.78 11.04
N TYR A 194 4.51 -9.86 10.51
CA TYR A 194 5.22 -11.14 10.38
C TYR A 194 6.41 -11.02 9.42
N ALA A 195 6.26 -10.26 8.33
CA ALA A 195 7.33 -9.93 7.39
C ALA A 195 8.46 -9.11 8.03
N GLY A 196 8.27 -8.57 9.22
CA GLY A 196 9.31 -7.90 10.01
C GLY A 196 9.03 -6.43 10.36
N ALA A 197 7.93 -5.81 9.87
CA ALA A 197 7.59 -4.43 10.17
C ALA A 197 6.90 -4.31 11.54
N PRO A 198 7.47 -3.62 12.54
CA PRO A 198 6.86 -3.51 13.85
C PRO A 198 5.63 -2.59 13.90
N ARG A 199 5.43 -1.78 12.87
CA ARG A 199 4.36 -0.80 12.76
C ARG A 199 3.74 -0.84 11.37
N VAL A 200 2.41 -0.78 11.32
CA VAL A 200 1.67 -0.66 10.07
C VAL A 200 0.64 0.45 10.22
N LEU A 201 0.68 1.45 9.34
CA LEU A 201 -0.32 2.51 9.24
C LEU A 201 -1.32 2.11 8.16
N VAL A 202 -2.60 2.07 8.51
CA VAL A 202 -3.68 1.64 7.60
C VAL A 202 -4.93 2.48 7.80
N SER A 203 -5.82 2.51 6.80
CA SER A 203 -7.16 3.07 6.94
C SER A 203 -8.18 1.99 7.35
N LEU A 204 -9.18 2.39 8.13
CA LEU A 204 -10.27 1.53 8.63
C LEU A 204 -11.48 1.48 7.68
N TRP A 205 -11.58 2.42 6.76
CA TRP A 205 -12.63 2.53 5.75
C TRP A 205 -12.10 3.15 4.47
N SER A 206 -12.91 3.12 3.40
CA SER A 206 -12.59 3.77 2.13
C SER A 206 -12.46 5.28 2.34
N VAL A 207 -11.32 5.83 1.94
CA VAL A 207 -10.94 7.23 2.17
C VAL A 207 -10.96 8.03 0.87
N ASP A 208 -11.12 9.34 1.01
CA ASP A 208 -10.98 10.27 -0.11
C ASP A 208 -9.51 10.38 -0.56
N ASP A 209 -9.25 10.26 -1.85
CA ASP A 209 -7.90 10.26 -2.42
C ASP A 209 -7.14 11.58 -2.14
N ALA A 210 -7.82 12.73 -2.28
CA ALA A 210 -7.23 14.03 -2.03
C ALA A 210 -6.98 14.29 -0.53
N GLY A 211 -7.93 13.93 0.33
CA GLY A 211 -7.80 14.01 1.79
C GLY A 211 -6.69 13.14 2.32
N THR A 212 -6.55 11.93 1.78
CA THR A 212 -5.46 11.00 2.11
C THR A 212 -4.11 11.58 1.75
N SER A 213 -3.97 12.11 0.54
CA SER A 213 -2.72 12.76 0.08
C SER A 213 -2.31 13.91 1.00
N GLU A 214 -3.27 14.73 1.45
CA GLU A 214 -3.02 15.84 2.38
C GLU A 214 -2.60 15.33 3.76
N LEU A 215 -3.31 14.34 4.32
CA LEU A 215 -2.99 13.76 5.62
C LEU A 215 -1.58 13.14 5.60
N MET A 216 -1.24 12.36 4.57
CA MET A 216 0.07 11.73 4.43
C MET A 216 1.18 12.78 4.28
N SER A 217 0.94 13.85 3.52
CA SER A 217 1.89 14.98 3.41
C SER A 217 2.22 15.58 4.78
N ARG A 218 1.20 15.85 5.61
CA ARG A 218 1.37 16.35 6.98
C ARG A 218 2.06 15.34 7.88
N PHE A 219 1.64 14.09 7.83
CA PHE A 219 2.20 12.99 8.61
C PHE A 219 3.71 12.82 8.37
N TYR A 220 4.14 12.75 7.11
CA TYR A 220 5.54 12.59 6.75
C TYR A 220 6.37 13.83 7.11
N LYS A 221 5.83 15.03 6.95
CA LYS A 221 6.48 16.27 7.40
C LYS A 221 6.75 16.23 8.91
N LYS A 222 5.74 15.87 9.71
CA LYS A 222 5.89 15.72 11.17
C LYS A 222 6.93 14.68 11.54
N MET A 223 6.95 13.56 10.82
CA MET A 223 7.85 12.46 11.13
C MET A 223 9.28 12.74 10.66
N LEU A 224 9.48 13.23 9.44
CA LEU A 224 10.81 13.34 8.82
C LEU A 224 11.47 14.70 9.07
N GLN A 225 10.72 15.80 9.20
CA GLN A 225 11.28 17.13 9.44
C GLN A 225 11.21 17.55 10.92
N GLU A 226 10.11 17.19 11.61
CA GLU A 226 9.93 17.55 13.01
C GLU A 226 10.36 16.42 13.96
N ASN A 227 10.86 15.28 13.42
CA ASN A 227 11.35 14.11 14.17
C ASN A 227 10.35 13.51 15.17
N LEU A 228 9.05 13.65 14.92
CA LEU A 228 8.04 13.01 15.75
C LEU A 228 8.01 11.49 15.50
N LYS A 229 7.76 10.73 16.55
CA LYS A 229 7.49 9.29 16.41
C LYS A 229 6.21 9.06 15.63
N PRO A 230 6.05 7.93 14.89
CA PRO A 230 4.92 7.71 13.98
C PRO A 230 3.55 7.95 14.61
N ALA A 231 3.29 7.48 15.83
CA ALA A 231 2.01 7.71 16.49
C ALA A 231 1.76 9.18 16.82
N ALA A 232 2.78 9.91 17.28
CA ALA A 232 2.69 11.32 17.56
C ALA A 232 2.54 12.16 16.29
N ALA A 233 3.25 11.78 15.22
CA ALA A 233 3.17 12.40 13.91
C ALA A 233 1.78 12.25 13.30
N LEU A 234 1.19 11.04 13.37
CA LEU A 234 -0.17 10.80 12.89
C LEU A 234 -1.19 11.64 13.65
N ARG A 235 -1.12 11.62 14.99
CA ARG A 235 -2.00 12.45 15.82
C ARG A 235 -1.88 13.93 15.50
N ALA A 236 -0.66 14.45 15.34
CA ALA A 236 -0.43 15.86 15.01
C ALA A 236 -1.02 16.21 13.63
N ALA A 237 -0.81 15.36 12.63
CA ALA A 237 -1.37 15.53 11.28
C ALA A 237 -2.91 15.52 11.30
N GLN A 238 -3.52 14.60 12.05
CA GLN A 238 -4.98 14.53 12.21
C GLN A 238 -5.56 15.79 12.89
N ILE A 239 -4.86 16.33 13.88
CA ILE A 239 -5.27 17.61 14.53
C ILE A 239 -5.18 18.76 13.54
N GLU A 240 -4.12 18.84 12.72
CA GLU A 240 -4.01 19.87 11.68
C GLU A 240 -5.11 19.74 10.61
N MET A 241 -5.51 18.52 10.23
CA MET A 241 -6.64 18.28 9.32
C MET A 241 -7.95 18.79 9.93
N LEU A 242 -8.20 18.47 11.21
CA LEU A 242 -9.38 18.93 11.95
C LEU A 242 -9.48 20.46 12.01
N GLN A 243 -8.36 21.16 12.08
CA GLN A 243 -8.29 22.63 12.15
C GLN A 243 -8.34 23.31 10.78
N ASP A 244 -8.16 22.59 9.70
CA ASP A 244 -8.23 23.09 8.33
C ASP A 244 -9.65 23.03 7.80
N THR A 245 -10.23 24.19 7.48
CA THR A 245 -11.63 24.32 7.04
C THR A 245 -12.00 23.46 5.85
N ARG A 246 -11.02 23.03 5.03
CA ARG A 246 -11.22 22.14 3.88
C ARG A 246 -11.39 20.67 4.27
N TRP A 247 -10.87 20.29 5.45
CA TRP A 247 -10.72 18.89 5.87
C TRP A 247 -11.29 18.60 7.26
N THR A 248 -12.16 19.45 7.80
CA THR A 248 -12.71 19.34 9.16
C THR A 248 -13.45 18.03 9.42
N GLU A 249 -14.09 17.47 8.39
CA GLU A 249 -14.88 16.27 8.54
C GLU A 249 -13.99 15.04 8.86
N PRO A 250 -14.33 14.28 9.91
CA PRO A 250 -13.57 13.09 10.31
C PRO A 250 -13.39 12.04 9.21
N TYR A 251 -14.28 12.02 8.22
CA TYR A 251 -14.19 11.15 7.06
C TYR A 251 -12.82 11.21 6.36
N TYR A 252 -12.21 12.39 6.27
CA TYR A 252 -10.95 12.60 5.56
C TYR A 252 -9.70 12.14 6.31
N TRP A 253 -9.74 12.02 7.65
CA TRP A 253 -8.53 11.80 8.44
C TRP A 253 -8.67 10.77 9.56
N ALA A 254 -9.88 10.55 10.09
CA ALA A 254 -10.05 9.67 11.25
C ALA A 254 -9.98 8.17 10.91
N ALA A 255 -9.99 7.82 9.61
CA ALA A 255 -9.83 6.45 9.15
C ALA A 255 -8.47 5.85 9.53
N PHE A 256 -7.42 6.67 9.58
CA PHE A 256 -6.06 6.18 9.71
C PHE A 256 -5.69 5.81 11.15
N THR A 257 -5.16 4.62 11.31
CA THR A 257 -4.70 4.08 12.59
C THR A 257 -3.35 3.41 12.46
N LEU A 258 -2.51 3.58 13.49
CA LEU A 258 -1.23 2.91 13.61
C LEU A 258 -1.41 1.63 14.42
N GLN A 259 -1.07 0.50 13.82
CA GLN A 259 -1.08 -0.82 14.45
C GLN A 259 0.35 -1.22 14.86
N GLY A 260 0.50 -1.92 15.98
CA GLY A 260 1.78 -2.44 16.47
C GLY A 260 2.48 -1.54 17.49
N GLU A 261 3.81 -1.38 17.39
CA GLU A 261 4.62 -0.61 18.34
C GLU A 261 4.44 0.90 18.11
N TRP A 262 4.00 1.60 19.12
CA TRP A 262 3.64 3.02 19.04
C TRP A 262 4.73 4.00 19.53
N ARG A 263 5.77 3.49 20.24
CA ARG A 263 6.87 4.29 20.81
C ARG A 263 7.97 4.64 19.83
#